data_8a7956fa6861b21dfb801fd4e429d7b3
#
_entry.id   8a7956fa6861b21dfb801fd4e429d7b3
#
_cell.length_a   1.000
_cell.length_b   1.000
_cell.length_c   1.000
_cell.angle_alpha   90.00
_cell.angle_beta   90.00
_cell.angle_gamma   90.00
#
_symmetry.space_group_name_H-M   'P 1'
#
loop_
_entity.id
_entity.type
_entity.pdbx_description
1 polymer ?
#
loop_
_entity_poly.entity_id
_entity_poly.type
_entity_poly.pdbx_seq_one_letter_code
_entity_poly.pdbx_strand_id
1 'polypeptide(L)'
;MHGVSTLMDPPRGRGRAVSRLPLLILALIAVSSPLAAQEVREVDAWGVPKRPVVAIGEIVGINVFTWSLNYYVRDEDFAVVYPKTWWNNISNGFEYDGNLFATNMIDHPYHGSTYFNASRSNGIGFWGAVPLTLAGSLMWECCGERHPMAFNDVVNTTLGGIALGEALYRTSSAVLSNEATGAGRFGREVAGFFMNPLRGFNRIVSGRMFAVASNPADPNDRTPDFFRFSVDAGYRGVNPDSETRDEVTGGFFRFRMDFGSPFEGRRRGPFDVFEFDMTMYAGDQNIFGALAVRGNLLTRDLKRGGSSEHVWAIVQSHEYDDNSAYQFGDQNVGLRVESLWKLGAGSSLVTRIQGGAILFGTLDSALRPLAETPSDWNLRPFDYTTGFDGRIEAEAQIGRFLGGATWRSSWMTSVNHNSVNGGSADHWLHQGRLSAHFRVGRSLGLGGDFRLWLRNSSYSIGVFEDFQETVPELRLFGTWVIVPGRDGAAPGLF
;
A
#
# COMPACT_ATOMS: atom_id res chain seq x y z
N MET A 1 -9.78 27.58 -53.70
CA MET A 1 -8.50 26.84 -53.80
C MET A 1 -8.42 25.97 -52.53
N HIS A 2 -8.62 24.68 -52.73
CA HIS A 2 -8.69 23.68 -51.64
C HIS A 2 -7.28 23.27 -51.22
N GLY A 3 -6.98 23.40 -49.94
CA GLY A 3 -5.81 22.82 -49.31
C GLY A 3 -6.23 21.64 -48.45
N VAL A 4 -5.96 20.43 -48.92
CA VAL A 4 -6.15 19.16 -48.19
C VAL A 4 -5.00 19.04 -47.22
N SER A 5 -5.29 19.09 -45.91
CA SER A 5 -4.34 18.72 -44.86
C SER A 5 -4.39 17.20 -44.67
N THR A 6 -3.37 16.53 -45.12
CA THR A 6 -3.09 15.12 -44.79
C THR A 6 -2.71 15.00 -43.30
N LEU A 7 -3.59 14.42 -42.53
CA LEU A 7 -3.30 13.93 -41.17
C LEU A 7 -2.28 12.78 -41.32
N MET A 8 -1.04 13.04 -40.92
CA MET A 8 -0.05 11.98 -40.73
C MET A 8 -0.43 11.16 -39.52
N ASP A 9 -0.67 9.87 -39.71
CA ASP A 9 -0.73 8.88 -38.62
C ASP A 9 0.59 8.93 -37.83
N PRO A 10 0.53 8.94 -36.49
CA PRO A 10 1.75 8.87 -35.68
C PRO A 10 2.45 7.52 -35.86
N PRO A 11 3.79 7.46 -35.81
CA PRO A 11 4.55 6.23 -35.94
C PRO A 11 4.22 5.30 -34.76
N ARG A 12 3.69 4.11 -35.09
CA ARG A 12 3.44 3.04 -34.12
C ARG A 12 4.77 2.50 -33.57
N GLY A 13 5.25 3.09 -32.50
CA GLY A 13 6.35 2.55 -31.71
C GLY A 13 5.89 1.27 -31.01
N ARG A 14 6.15 0.11 -31.60
CA ARG A 14 5.99 -1.19 -30.94
C ARG A 14 7.05 -1.33 -29.85
N GLY A 15 6.80 -0.77 -28.66
CA GLY A 15 7.59 -1.03 -27.49
C GLY A 15 7.45 -2.50 -27.07
N ARG A 16 8.56 -3.24 -27.06
CA ARG A 16 8.63 -4.62 -26.55
C ARG A 16 8.52 -4.64 -25.01
N ALA A 17 7.40 -4.18 -24.45
CA ALA A 17 7.11 -4.29 -23.01
C ALA A 17 6.63 -5.71 -22.59
N VAL A 18 6.36 -6.59 -23.57
CA VAL A 18 5.68 -7.89 -23.39
C VAL A 18 6.52 -8.94 -22.64
N SER A 19 7.82 -8.73 -22.39
CA SER A 19 8.67 -9.82 -21.91
C SER A 19 8.75 -9.97 -20.37
N ARG A 20 8.19 -9.04 -19.58
CA ARG A 20 8.37 -9.04 -18.11
C ARG A 20 7.13 -9.44 -17.30
N LEU A 21 5.93 -9.38 -17.87
CA LEU A 21 4.69 -9.84 -17.22
C LEU A 21 4.76 -11.33 -16.81
N PRO A 22 5.28 -12.25 -17.66
CA PRO A 22 5.43 -13.65 -17.28
C PRO A 22 6.32 -13.85 -16.05
N LEU A 23 7.36 -13.02 -15.88
CA LEU A 23 8.27 -13.11 -14.72
C LEU A 23 7.61 -12.66 -13.43
N LEU A 24 6.77 -11.63 -13.47
CA LEU A 24 6.01 -11.15 -12.30
C LEU A 24 4.93 -12.15 -11.89
N ILE A 25 4.21 -12.71 -12.86
CA ILE A 25 3.23 -13.78 -12.64
C ILE A 25 3.91 -15.04 -12.11
N LEU A 26 5.06 -15.43 -12.68
CA LEU A 26 5.86 -16.55 -12.21
C LEU A 26 6.42 -16.31 -10.81
N ALA A 27 6.86 -15.10 -10.47
CA ALA A 27 7.30 -14.74 -9.14
C ALA A 27 6.14 -14.81 -8.12
N LEU A 28 4.95 -14.31 -8.44
CA LEU A 28 3.75 -14.43 -7.61
C LEU A 28 3.32 -15.89 -7.43
N ILE A 29 3.36 -16.70 -8.49
CA ILE A 29 3.04 -18.13 -8.45
C ILE A 29 4.14 -18.92 -7.70
N ALA A 30 5.42 -18.59 -7.91
CA ALA A 30 6.53 -19.24 -7.22
C ALA A 30 6.56 -18.95 -5.72
N VAL A 31 6.19 -17.74 -5.30
CA VAL A 31 6.06 -17.39 -3.88
C VAL A 31 4.80 -18.02 -3.27
N SER A 32 3.72 -18.20 -4.02
CA SER A 32 2.49 -18.82 -3.51
C SER A 32 2.58 -20.34 -3.36
N SER A 33 3.37 -21.03 -4.17
CA SER A 33 3.39 -22.51 -4.22
C SER A 33 3.97 -23.20 -2.98
N PRO A 34 5.11 -22.81 -2.39
CA PRO A 34 5.66 -23.46 -1.19
C PRO A 34 4.96 -23.03 0.11
N LEU A 35 4.25 -21.90 0.11
CA LEU A 35 3.55 -21.36 1.28
C LEU A 35 2.10 -21.85 1.37
N ALA A 36 1.56 -22.39 0.28
CA ALA A 36 0.19 -22.94 0.20
C ALA A 36 -0.01 -24.27 0.96
N ALA A 37 1.04 -24.87 1.51
CA ALA A 37 0.95 -26.08 2.36
C ALA A 37 0.36 -25.81 3.76
N GLN A 38 -0.21 -24.62 3.99
CA GLN A 38 -0.95 -24.32 5.20
C GLN A 38 -2.31 -25.05 5.17
N GLU A 39 -2.65 -25.72 6.27
CA GLU A 39 -3.87 -26.53 6.44
C GLU A 39 -5.09 -25.99 5.68
N VAL A 40 -5.63 -26.81 4.80
CA VAL A 40 -6.87 -26.50 4.05
C VAL A 40 -8.04 -26.60 5.03
N ARG A 41 -8.33 -25.51 5.76
CA ARG A 41 -9.55 -25.43 6.56
C ARG A 41 -10.74 -25.28 5.59
N GLU A 42 -11.77 -26.10 5.77
CA GLU A 42 -13.03 -25.96 5.03
C GLU A 42 -13.81 -24.69 5.41
N VAL A 43 -13.56 -24.16 6.58
CA VAL A 43 -14.14 -22.93 7.15
C VAL A 43 -13.01 -22.03 7.64
N ASP A 44 -13.15 -20.73 7.50
CA ASP A 44 -12.21 -19.78 8.09
C ASP A 44 -12.37 -19.68 9.62
N ALA A 45 -11.50 -18.90 10.26
CA ALA A 45 -11.53 -18.67 11.71
C ALA A 45 -12.87 -18.07 12.21
N TRP A 46 -13.61 -17.38 11.35
CA TRP A 46 -14.91 -16.79 11.65
C TRP A 46 -16.10 -17.70 11.31
N GLY A 47 -15.85 -18.96 10.96
CA GLY A 47 -16.86 -19.92 10.59
C GLY A 47 -17.49 -19.65 9.22
N VAL A 48 -16.80 -18.96 8.33
CA VAL A 48 -17.25 -18.75 6.95
C VAL A 48 -16.81 -19.93 6.09
N PRO A 49 -17.74 -20.68 5.47
CA PRO A 49 -17.37 -21.74 4.55
C PRO A 49 -16.75 -21.15 3.28
N LYS A 50 -15.87 -21.90 2.63
CA LYS A 50 -15.30 -21.53 1.35
C LYS A 50 -16.36 -21.46 0.27
N ARG A 51 -16.52 -20.30 -0.37
CA ARG A 51 -17.50 -20.01 -1.41
C ARG A 51 -16.85 -19.38 -2.64
N PRO A 52 -16.02 -20.11 -3.39
CA PRO A 52 -15.26 -19.52 -4.49
C PRO A 52 -16.15 -18.95 -5.60
N VAL A 53 -17.29 -19.60 -5.91
CA VAL A 53 -18.23 -19.10 -6.91
C VAL A 53 -18.85 -17.76 -6.49
N VAL A 54 -19.18 -17.60 -5.21
CA VAL A 54 -19.70 -16.33 -4.68
C VAL A 54 -18.61 -15.25 -4.73
N ALA A 55 -17.38 -15.57 -4.35
CA ALA A 55 -16.27 -14.64 -4.43
C ALA A 55 -16.03 -14.14 -5.87
N ILE A 56 -16.03 -15.05 -6.85
CA ILE A 56 -15.93 -14.69 -8.27
C ILE A 56 -17.11 -13.82 -8.69
N GLY A 57 -18.32 -14.18 -8.30
CA GLY A 57 -19.53 -13.38 -8.58
C GLY A 57 -19.47 -11.97 -7.99
N GLU A 58 -18.92 -11.81 -6.79
CA GLU A 58 -18.70 -10.50 -6.18
C GLU A 58 -17.64 -9.70 -6.92
N ILE A 59 -16.53 -10.32 -7.35
CA ILE A 59 -15.48 -9.64 -8.15
C ILE A 59 -16.08 -9.13 -9.48
N VAL A 60 -16.85 -9.97 -10.17
CA VAL A 60 -17.60 -9.54 -11.38
C VAL A 60 -18.56 -8.39 -11.04
N GLY A 61 -19.30 -8.52 -9.93
CA GLY A 61 -20.24 -7.50 -9.48
C GLY A 61 -19.58 -6.16 -9.15
N ILE A 62 -18.39 -6.17 -8.54
CA ILE A 62 -17.57 -4.96 -8.27
C ILE A 62 -17.21 -4.29 -9.59
N ASN A 63 -16.70 -5.03 -10.57
CA ASN A 63 -16.34 -4.49 -11.88
C ASN A 63 -17.55 -3.90 -12.61
N VAL A 64 -18.68 -4.61 -12.62
CA VAL A 64 -19.94 -4.12 -13.23
C VAL A 64 -20.44 -2.86 -12.50
N PHE A 65 -20.35 -2.82 -11.17
CA PHE A 65 -20.75 -1.66 -10.39
C PHE A 65 -19.85 -0.45 -10.68
N THR A 66 -18.53 -0.62 -10.67
CA THR A 66 -17.56 0.45 -10.96
C THR A 66 -17.72 0.95 -12.39
N TRP A 67 -17.86 0.03 -13.36
CA TRP A 67 -18.16 0.39 -14.73
C TRP A 67 -19.46 1.19 -14.87
N SER A 68 -20.53 0.73 -14.22
CA SER A 68 -21.84 1.40 -14.26
C SER A 68 -21.78 2.80 -13.66
N LEU A 69 -21.02 2.97 -12.56
CA LEU A 69 -20.82 4.27 -11.93
C LEU A 69 -20.10 5.24 -12.87
N ASN A 70 -19.03 4.78 -13.54
CA ASN A 70 -18.27 5.59 -14.47
C ASN A 70 -19.11 5.92 -15.73
N TYR A 71 -19.82 4.95 -16.27
CA TYR A 71 -20.60 5.13 -17.49
C TYR A 71 -21.88 5.97 -17.28
N TYR A 72 -22.68 5.69 -16.24
CA TYR A 72 -24.01 6.33 -16.07
C TYR A 72 -24.00 7.55 -15.15
N VAL A 73 -23.04 7.66 -14.24
CA VAL A 73 -23.04 8.73 -13.22
C VAL A 73 -21.95 9.77 -13.48
N ARG A 74 -20.74 9.30 -13.87
CA ARG A 74 -19.60 10.18 -14.11
C ARG A 74 -19.49 10.62 -15.57
N ASP A 75 -20.18 9.92 -16.49
CA ASP A 75 -20.14 10.15 -17.93
C ASP A 75 -18.73 10.09 -18.53
N GLU A 76 -17.95 9.09 -18.06
CA GLU A 76 -16.55 8.93 -18.43
C GLU A 76 -16.41 8.26 -19.79
N ASP A 77 -15.70 8.89 -20.69
CA ASP A 77 -15.47 8.41 -22.05
C ASP A 77 -14.79 7.04 -22.12
N PHE A 78 -13.89 6.73 -21.17
CA PHE A 78 -13.20 5.44 -21.13
C PHE A 78 -14.15 4.26 -20.83
N ALA A 79 -15.28 4.52 -20.17
CA ALA A 79 -16.26 3.50 -19.82
C ALA A 79 -17.17 3.08 -21.00
N VAL A 80 -17.03 3.71 -22.19
CA VAL A 80 -17.78 3.32 -23.38
C VAL A 80 -17.16 2.06 -24.00
N VAL A 81 -17.58 0.90 -23.51
CA VAL A 81 -17.03 -0.42 -23.87
C VAL A 81 -18.05 -1.29 -24.61
N TYR A 82 -17.56 -2.12 -25.52
CA TYR A 82 -18.31 -3.11 -26.29
C TYR A 82 -17.39 -4.25 -26.78
N PRO A 83 -17.90 -5.39 -27.27
CA PRO A 83 -17.08 -6.56 -27.58
C PRO A 83 -15.84 -6.31 -28.46
N LYS A 84 -15.91 -5.29 -29.36
CA LYS A 84 -14.77 -4.95 -30.20
C LYS A 84 -13.66 -4.24 -29.39
N THR A 85 -14.00 -3.41 -28.38
CA THR A 85 -13.00 -2.78 -27.52
C THR A 85 -12.31 -3.84 -26.67
N TRP A 86 -13.05 -4.81 -26.11
CA TRP A 86 -12.47 -5.94 -25.37
C TRP A 86 -11.46 -6.72 -26.20
N TRP A 87 -11.84 -7.06 -27.45
CA TRP A 87 -10.92 -7.75 -28.35
C TRP A 87 -9.68 -6.92 -28.67
N ASN A 88 -9.85 -5.62 -28.91
CA ASN A 88 -8.73 -4.71 -29.15
C ASN A 88 -7.79 -4.66 -27.96
N ASN A 89 -8.32 -4.54 -26.72
CA ASN A 89 -7.52 -4.47 -25.52
C ASN A 89 -6.67 -5.74 -25.36
N ILE A 90 -7.27 -6.93 -25.54
CA ILE A 90 -6.55 -8.20 -25.46
C ILE A 90 -5.51 -8.33 -26.58
N SER A 91 -5.87 -7.95 -27.83
CA SER A 91 -5.00 -8.15 -28.99
C SER A 91 -3.83 -7.14 -29.08
N ASN A 92 -4.00 -5.95 -28.56
CA ASN A 92 -2.95 -4.92 -28.55
C ASN A 92 -1.93 -5.12 -27.41
N GLY A 93 -2.29 -5.93 -26.39
CA GLY A 93 -1.42 -6.18 -25.24
C GLY A 93 -1.40 -5.02 -24.25
N PHE A 94 -0.30 -4.91 -23.50
CA PHE A 94 -0.16 -3.95 -22.42
C PHE A 94 0.61 -2.70 -22.85
N GLU A 95 0.20 -1.56 -22.32
CA GLU A 95 0.92 -0.30 -22.37
C GLU A 95 1.09 0.29 -20.94
N TYR A 96 1.80 1.40 -20.84
CA TYR A 96 1.82 2.20 -19.62
C TYR A 96 0.94 3.43 -19.86
N ASP A 97 -0.03 3.65 -18.99
CA ASP A 97 -0.89 4.81 -19.08
C ASP A 97 -0.36 6.02 -18.29
N GLY A 98 -1.01 7.17 -18.45
CA GLY A 98 -0.65 8.43 -17.82
C GLY A 98 -1.67 8.90 -16.78
N ASN A 99 -2.38 8.00 -16.11
CA ASN A 99 -3.34 8.36 -15.07
C ASN A 99 -2.71 9.21 -13.96
N LEU A 100 -3.53 9.93 -13.21
CA LEU A 100 -3.08 10.70 -12.05
C LEU A 100 -2.33 9.81 -11.05
N PHE A 101 -1.34 10.38 -10.36
CA PHE A 101 -0.53 9.65 -9.39
C PHE A 101 -1.38 8.98 -8.30
N ALA A 102 -2.36 9.72 -7.74
CA ALA A 102 -3.27 9.17 -6.74
C ALA A 102 -4.12 8.02 -7.29
N THR A 103 -4.59 8.11 -8.54
CA THR A 103 -5.33 7.02 -9.19
C THR A 103 -4.48 5.76 -9.27
N ASN A 104 -3.23 5.89 -9.75
CA ASN A 104 -2.31 4.76 -9.85
C ASN A 104 -1.97 4.12 -8.50
N MET A 105 -1.74 4.95 -7.48
CA MET A 105 -1.13 4.49 -6.22
C MET A 105 -2.11 4.40 -5.04
N ILE A 106 -3.36 4.87 -5.19
CA ILE A 106 -4.42 4.77 -4.16
C ILE A 106 -5.67 4.11 -4.73
N ASP A 107 -6.25 4.65 -5.84
CA ASP A 107 -7.54 4.17 -6.34
C ASP A 107 -7.42 2.72 -6.85
N HIS A 108 -6.38 2.40 -7.63
CA HIS A 108 -6.13 1.04 -8.10
C HIS A 108 -5.83 0.05 -6.96
N PRO A 109 -4.93 0.32 -5.98
CA PRO A 109 -4.78 -0.51 -4.78
C PRO A 109 -6.07 -0.67 -3.97
N TYR A 110 -6.86 0.39 -3.82
CA TYR A 110 -8.14 0.27 -3.12
C TYR A 110 -9.14 -0.61 -3.89
N HIS A 111 -9.23 -0.45 -5.21
CA HIS A 111 -10.06 -1.31 -6.08
C HIS A 111 -9.62 -2.78 -5.96
N GLY A 112 -8.32 -3.04 -6.05
CA GLY A 112 -7.74 -4.38 -5.83
C GLY A 112 -8.03 -4.94 -4.44
N SER A 113 -8.04 -4.08 -3.40
CA SER A 113 -8.39 -4.50 -2.04
C SER A 113 -9.83 -4.99 -1.94
N THR A 114 -10.75 -4.47 -2.76
CA THR A 114 -12.14 -4.97 -2.81
C THR A 114 -12.23 -6.37 -3.40
N TYR A 115 -11.46 -6.69 -4.46
CA TYR A 115 -11.36 -8.04 -5.03
C TYR A 115 -10.76 -9.04 -4.04
N PHE A 116 -9.68 -8.63 -3.38
CA PHE A 116 -9.05 -9.44 -2.34
C PHE A 116 -10.03 -9.73 -1.20
N ASN A 117 -10.76 -8.70 -0.74
CA ASN A 117 -11.72 -8.82 0.34
C ASN A 117 -13.02 -9.55 -0.06
N ALA A 118 -13.44 -9.54 -1.31
CA ALA A 118 -14.48 -10.42 -1.82
C ALA A 118 -14.09 -11.90 -1.59
N SER A 119 -12.83 -12.24 -1.90
CA SER A 119 -12.30 -13.58 -1.67
C SER A 119 -12.20 -13.92 -0.18
N ARG A 120 -11.58 -13.04 0.63
CA ARG A 120 -11.41 -13.24 2.08
C ARG A 120 -12.73 -13.35 2.81
N SER A 121 -13.71 -12.53 2.46
CA SER A 121 -15.05 -12.53 3.08
C SER A 121 -15.87 -13.78 2.75
N ASN A 122 -15.49 -14.52 1.71
CA ASN A 122 -16.07 -15.79 1.33
C ASN A 122 -15.22 -17.01 1.75
N GLY A 123 -14.43 -16.88 2.82
CA GLY A 123 -13.70 -17.98 3.45
C GLY A 123 -12.47 -18.44 2.68
N ILE A 124 -12.04 -17.72 1.65
CA ILE A 124 -10.81 -18.05 0.89
C ILE A 124 -9.60 -17.51 1.66
N GLY A 125 -8.60 -18.35 1.87
CA GLY A 125 -7.37 -17.98 2.55
C GLY A 125 -6.54 -16.95 1.74
N PHE A 126 -5.55 -16.32 2.40
CA PHE A 126 -4.71 -15.28 1.79
C PHE A 126 -4.18 -15.69 0.40
N TRP A 127 -3.51 -16.83 0.30
CA TRP A 127 -2.89 -17.29 -0.95
C TRP A 127 -3.90 -17.65 -2.05
N GLY A 128 -5.11 -18.07 -1.66
CA GLY A 128 -6.20 -18.30 -2.62
C GLY A 128 -6.83 -17.00 -3.12
N ALA A 129 -6.78 -15.93 -2.33
CA ALA A 129 -7.29 -14.61 -2.72
C ALA A 129 -6.36 -13.90 -3.74
N VAL A 130 -5.04 -14.16 -3.70
CA VAL A 130 -4.06 -13.55 -4.61
C VAL A 130 -4.42 -13.71 -6.10
N PRO A 131 -4.58 -14.93 -6.64
CA PRO A 131 -4.92 -15.11 -8.06
C PRO A 131 -6.30 -14.55 -8.43
N LEU A 132 -7.25 -14.52 -7.50
CA LEU A 132 -8.56 -13.92 -7.75
C LEU A 132 -8.49 -12.40 -7.84
N THR A 133 -7.62 -11.77 -7.05
CA THR A 133 -7.34 -10.33 -7.15
C THR A 133 -6.73 -9.97 -8.49
N LEU A 134 -5.73 -10.73 -8.93
CA LEU A 134 -5.14 -10.55 -10.26
C LEU A 134 -6.19 -10.74 -11.38
N ALA A 135 -7.04 -11.76 -11.28
CA ALA A 135 -8.08 -12.01 -12.28
C ALA A 135 -9.10 -10.86 -12.33
N GLY A 136 -9.47 -10.29 -11.17
CA GLY A 136 -10.35 -9.11 -11.08
C GLY A 136 -9.74 -7.89 -11.75
N SER A 137 -8.44 -7.64 -11.51
CA SER A 137 -7.68 -6.56 -12.14
C SER A 137 -7.61 -6.73 -13.66
N LEU A 138 -7.21 -7.92 -14.14
CA LEU A 138 -7.15 -8.20 -15.58
C LEU A 138 -8.53 -8.08 -16.26
N MET A 139 -9.61 -8.45 -15.56
CA MET A 139 -10.98 -8.30 -16.09
C MET A 139 -11.35 -6.82 -16.23
N TRP A 140 -10.95 -5.96 -15.29
CA TRP A 140 -11.16 -4.51 -15.41
C TRP A 140 -10.42 -3.95 -16.62
N GLU A 141 -9.13 -4.20 -16.74
CA GLU A 141 -8.30 -3.70 -17.83
C GLU A 141 -8.77 -4.18 -19.22
N CYS A 142 -9.19 -5.43 -19.33
CA CYS A 142 -9.66 -5.91 -20.62
C CYS A 142 -11.05 -5.40 -20.99
N CYS A 143 -11.92 -5.21 -20.02
CA CYS A 143 -13.35 -5.18 -20.28
C CYS A 143 -14.10 -4.02 -19.62
N GLY A 144 -13.53 -3.33 -18.63
CA GLY A 144 -14.07 -2.15 -17.96
C GLY A 144 -13.74 -0.84 -18.67
N GLU A 145 -12.70 -0.85 -19.50
CA GLU A 145 -12.18 0.34 -20.18
C GLU A 145 -12.02 0.11 -21.67
N ARG A 146 -12.08 1.22 -22.46
CA ARG A 146 -11.90 1.16 -23.92
C ARG A 146 -10.44 1.29 -24.37
N HIS A 147 -9.56 1.74 -23.45
CA HIS A 147 -8.13 1.90 -23.72
C HIS A 147 -7.40 0.56 -23.69
N PRO A 148 -6.21 0.45 -24.30
CA PRO A 148 -5.36 -0.73 -24.14
C PRO A 148 -5.09 -1.02 -22.66
N MET A 149 -4.88 -2.30 -22.34
CA MET A 149 -4.64 -2.74 -20.96
C MET A 149 -3.42 -2.04 -20.35
N ALA A 150 -3.59 -1.40 -19.19
CA ALA A 150 -2.50 -0.70 -18.53
C ALA A 150 -1.70 -1.66 -17.61
N PHE A 151 -0.39 -1.80 -17.88
CA PHE A 151 0.47 -2.67 -17.07
C PHE A 151 0.64 -2.16 -15.65
N ASN A 152 0.82 -0.85 -15.48
CA ASN A 152 0.91 -0.19 -14.17
C ASN A 152 -0.33 -0.45 -13.32
N ASP A 153 -1.51 -0.45 -13.92
CA ASP A 153 -2.77 -0.62 -13.21
C ASP A 153 -2.96 -2.08 -12.79
N VAL A 154 -2.65 -3.04 -13.64
CA VAL A 154 -2.67 -4.46 -13.25
C VAL A 154 -1.75 -4.72 -12.05
N VAL A 155 -0.54 -4.16 -12.05
CA VAL A 155 0.42 -4.37 -10.97
C VAL A 155 -0.03 -3.67 -9.68
N ASN A 156 -0.41 -2.40 -9.75
CA ASN A 156 -0.83 -1.64 -8.57
C ASN A 156 -2.14 -2.16 -7.97
N THR A 157 -3.14 -2.47 -8.82
CA THR A 157 -4.39 -3.08 -8.37
C THR A 157 -4.12 -4.43 -7.68
N THR A 158 -3.23 -5.25 -8.23
CA THR A 158 -2.95 -6.57 -7.67
C THR A 158 -2.11 -6.48 -6.41
N LEU A 159 -0.88 -5.93 -6.47
CA LEU A 159 0.05 -5.94 -5.35
C LEU A 159 -0.38 -5.01 -4.22
N GLY A 160 -0.75 -3.77 -4.55
CA GLY A 160 -1.28 -2.83 -3.57
C GLY A 160 -2.60 -3.30 -2.98
N GLY A 161 -3.47 -3.92 -3.83
CA GLY A 161 -4.73 -4.51 -3.39
C GLY A 161 -4.57 -5.65 -2.41
N ILE A 162 -3.56 -6.52 -2.56
CA ILE A 162 -3.25 -7.60 -1.60
C ILE A 162 -2.80 -7.00 -0.27
N ALA A 163 -1.85 -6.07 -0.29
CA ALA A 163 -1.30 -5.46 0.93
C ALA A 163 -2.38 -4.70 1.71
N LEU A 164 -3.08 -3.79 1.05
CA LEU A 164 -4.15 -3.00 1.65
C LEU A 164 -5.34 -3.88 2.05
N GLY A 165 -5.74 -4.82 1.20
CA GLY A 165 -6.86 -5.70 1.43
C GLY A 165 -6.69 -6.57 2.66
N GLU A 166 -5.53 -7.21 2.86
CA GLU A 166 -5.31 -8.03 4.05
C GLU A 166 -5.21 -7.16 5.33
N ALA A 167 -4.56 -5.99 5.25
CA ALA A 167 -4.52 -5.06 6.38
C ALA A 167 -5.94 -4.64 6.81
N LEU A 168 -6.81 -4.27 5.86
CA LEU A 168 -8.21 -3.91 6.12
C LEU A 168 -9.03 -5.12 6.64
N TYR A 169 -8.79 -6.33 6.09
CA TYR A 169 -9.44 -7.55 6.58
C TYR A 169 -9.11 -7.80 8.05
N ARG A 170 -7.83 -7.72 8.42
CA ARG A 170 -7.39 -7.96 9.80
C ARG A 170 -7.82 -6.87 10.76
N THR A 171 -7.74 -5.61 10.35
CA THR A 171 -8.22 -4.48 11.16
C THR A 171 -9.72 -4.60 11.42
N SER A 172 -10.53 -4.92 10.40
CA SER A 172 -11.95 -5.17 10.59
C SER A 172 -12.22 -6.36 11.51
N SER A 173 -11.35 -7.40 11.47
CA SER A 173 -11.43 -8.54 12.39
C SER A 173 -11.20 -8.14 13.85
N ALA A 174 -10.29 -7.21 14.10
CA ALA A 174 -10.02 -6.72 15.46
C ALA A 174 -11.20 -5.92 16.05
N VAL A 175 -11.97 -5.25 15.20
CA VAL A 175 -13.13 -4.44 15.62
C VAL A 175 -14.40 -5.29 15.77
N LEU A 176 -14.65 -6.24 14.88
CA LEU A 176 -15.85 -7.06 14.87
C LEU A 176 -15.94 -7.98 16.09
N SER A 177 -17.16 -8.27 16.54
CA SER A 177 -17.44 -9.25 17.59
C SER A 177 -18.79 -9.90 17.36
N ASN A 178 -18.81 -11.23 17.21
CA ASN A 178 -20.05 -11.99 17.08
C ASN A 178 -20.83 -12.07 18.41
N GLU A 179 -20.18 -11.93 19.56
CA GLU A 179 -20.76 -11.98 20.89
C GLU A 179 -21.36 -10.66 21.35
N ALA A 180 -20.96 -9.55 20.74
CA ALA A 180 -21.47 -8.23 21.11
C ALA A 180 -22.97 -8.13 20.85
N THR A 181 -23.66 -7.31 21.66
CA THR A 181 -25.12 -7.09 21.55
C THR A 181 -25.44 -5.59 21.62
N GLY A 182 -26.66 -5.21 21.27
CA GLY A 182 -27.15 -3.83 21.40
C GLY A 182 -26.32 -2.79 20.62
N ALA A 183 -26.20 -1.58 21.18
CA ALA A 183 -25.46 -0.48 20.57
C ALA A 183 -23.97 -0.78 20.35
N GLY A 184 -23.37 -1.56 21.23
CA GLY A 184 -21.98 -1.99 21.09
C GLY A 184 -21.75 -2.86 19.85
N ARG A 185 -22.69 -3.75 19.54
CA ARG A 185 -22.65 -4.53 18.30
C ARG A 185 -22.83 -3.63 17.09
N PHE A 186 -23.86 -2.79 17.08
CA PHE A 186 -24.14 -1.88 15.98
C PHE A 186 -22.90 -1.03 15.64
N GLY A 187 -22.27 -0.40 16.63
CA GLY A 187 -21.07 0.40 16.42
C GLY A 187 -19.90 -0.40 15.81
N ARG A 188 -19.68 -1.64 16.28
CA ARG A 188 -18.63 -2.52 15.74
C ARG A 188 -18.92 -2.98 14.31
N GLU A 189 -20.15 -3.30 13.98
CA GLU A 189 -20.53 -3.69 12.60
C GLU A 189 -20.43 -2.51 11.65
N VAL A 190 -20.83 -1.30 12.06
CA VAL A 190 -20.67 -0.07 11.27
C VAL A 190 -19.20 0.24 11.05
N ALA A 191 -18.38 0.22 12.10
CA ALA A 191 -16.95 0.44 11.97
C ALA A 191 -16.27 -0.63 11.09
N GLY A 192 -16.63 -1.90 11.27
CA GLY A 192 -16.15 -3.00 10.43
C GLY A 192 -16.55 -2.87 8.96
N PHE A 193 -17.75 -2.35 8.68
CA PHE A 193 -18.22 -2.06 7.32
C PHE A 193 -17.38 -0.96 6.66
N PHE A 194 -17.12 0.15 7.36
CA PHE A 194 -16.29 1.23 6.80
C PHE A 194 -14.83 0.80 6.57
N MET A 195 -14.29 -0.05 7.44
CA MET A 195 -12.95 -0.60 7.25
C MET A 195 -12.88 -1.62 6.11
N ASN A 196 -13.93 -2.42 5.94
CA ASN A 196 -14.00 -3.45 4.91
C ASN A 196 -15.44 -3.58 4.39
N PRO A 197 -15.82 -2.79 3.37
CA PRO A 197 -17.18 -2.77 2.85
C PRO A 197 -17.69 -4.13 2.34
N LEU A 198 -16.83 -4.91 1.69
CA LEU A 198 -17.20 -6.24 1.17
C LEU A 198 -17.51 -7.21 2.30
N ARG A 199 -16.70 -7.18 3.36
CA ARG A 199 -16.97 -8.00 4.55
C ARG A 199 -18.27 -7.57 5.23
N GLY A 200 -18.48 -6.26 5.39
CA GLY A 200 -19.72 -5.72 5.96
C GLY A 200 -20.93 -6.13 5.14
N PHE A 201 -20.87 -5.99 3.82
CA PHE A 201 -21.91 -6.44 2.89
C PHE A 201 -22.21 -7.94 3.06
N ASN A 202 -21.19 -8.78 3.05
CA ASN A 202 -21.35 -10.23 3.25
C ASN A 202 -21.97 -10.58 4.61
N ARG A 203 -21.65 -9.83 5.67
CA ARG A 203 -22.25 -10.01 6.99
C ARG A 203 -23.73 -9.62 7.02
N ILE A 204 -24.12 -8.57 6.28
CA ILE A 204 -25.53 -8.16 6.13
C ILE A 204 -26.30 -9.24 5.38
N VAL A 205 -25.85 -9.62 4.17
CA VAL A 205 -26.54 -10.58 3.31
C VAL A 205 -26.66 -11.97 3.95
N SER A 206 -25.62 -12.41 4.69
CA SER A 206 -25.65 -13.69 5.41
C SER A 206 -26.41 -13.65 6.74
N GLY A 207 -26.94 -12.50 7.16
CA GLY A 207 -27.61 -12.33 8.46
C GLY A 207 -26.65 -12.29 9.66
N ARG A 208 -25.34 -12.46 9.48
CA ARG A 208 -24.34 -12.50 10.56
C ARG A 208 -24.20 -11.18 11.29
N MET A 209 -24.51 -10.07 10.64
CA MET A 209 -24.56 -8.75 11.28
C MET A 209 -25.55 -8.75 12.46
N PHE A 210 -26.64 -9.53 12.38
CA PHE A 210 -27.74 -9.52 13.33
C PHE A 210 -27.71 -10.73 14.28
N ALA A 211 -27.01 -11.83 13.93
CA ALA A 211 -26.98 -13.05 14.69
C ALA A 211 -25.86 -13.02 15.77
N VAL A 212 -26.22 -13.28 17.02
CA VAL A 212 -25.26 -13.50 18.11
C VAL A 212 -24.69 -14.91 17.99
N ALA A 213 -23.36 -15.02 17.99
CA ALA A 213 -22.64 -16.28 17.89
C ALA A 213 -21.31 -16.18 18.64
N SER A 214 -20.60 -17.28 18.79
CA SER A 214 -19.25 -17.27 19.39
C SER A 214 -18.26 -16.53 18.49
N ASN A 215 -17.33 -15.84 19.11
CA ASN A 215 -16.14 -15.34 18.44
C ASN A 215 -15.21 -16.49 18.04
N PRO A 216 -14.21 -16.29 17.15
CA PRO A 216 -13.16 -17.25 16.90
C PRO A 216 -12.56 -17.75 18.21
N ALA A 217 -12.37 -19.07 18.31
CA ALA A 217 -11.84 -19.71 19.53
C ALA A 217 -10.43 -19.24 19.87
N ASP A 218 -9.61 -18.97 18.85
CA ASP A 218 -8.31 -18.35 19.04
C ASP A 218 -8.44 -16.82 19.01
N PRO A 219 -8.11 -16.12 20.10
CA PRO A 219 -8.14 -14.66 20.11
C PRO A 219 -7.29 -14.01 19.02
N ASN A 220 -6.20 -14.66 18.59
CA ASN A 220 -5.29 -14.11 17.56
C ASN A 220 -5.92 -14.09 16.17
N ASP A 221 -6.96 -14.87 15.94
CA ASP A 221 -7.76 -14.81 14.70
C ASP A 221 -8.63 -13.55 14.64
N ARG A 222 -8.76 -12.82 15.74
CA ARG A 222 -9.51 -11.58 15.87
C ARG A 222 -8.63 -10.40 16.30
N THR A 223 -7.93 -10.56 17.41
CA THR A 223 -7.07 -9.52 17.98
C THR A 223 -5.67 -10.12 18.18
N PRO A 224 -4.60 -9.51 17.67
CA PRO A 224 -3.25 -9.99 17.85
C PRO A 224 -2.80 -9.84 19.31
N ASP A 225 -1.73 -10.54 19.69
CA ASP A 225 -1.14 -10.41 21.03
C ASP A 225 -0.61 -8.99 21.29
N PHE A 226 -0.17 -8.31 20.24
CA PHE A 226 0.21 -6.91 20.27
C PHE A 226 -0.63 -6.10 19.27
N PHE A 227 -1.16 -4.99 19.73
CA PHE A 227 -1.85 -4.02 18.86
C PHE A 227 -1.60 -2.61 19.41
N ARG A 228 -1.15 -1.74 18.52
CA ARG A 228 -1.00 -0.31 18.81
C ARG A 228 -1.67 0.48 17.72
N PHE A 229 -2.48 1.43 18.13
CA PHE A 229 -3.03 2.45 17.24
C PHE A 229 -2.75 3.82 17.82
N SER A 230 -2.20 4.72 17.03
CA SER A 230 -1.92 6.10 17.44
C SER A 230 -2.36 7.09 16.38
N VAL A 231 -2.74 8.27 16.87
CA VAL A 231 -3.07 9.43 16.05
C VAL A 231 -2.12 10.55 16.43
N ASP A 232 -1.38 11.05 15.45
CA ASP A 232 -0.59 12.27 15.59
C ASP A 232 -1.34 13.42 14.92
N ALA A 233 -1.34 14.58 15.56
CA ALA A 233 -1.86 15.82 15.00
C ALA A 233 -0.85 16.94 15.25
N GLY A 234 -0.52 17.69 14.23
CA GLY A 234 0.52 18.70 14.36
C GLY A 234 0.70 19.56 13.14
N TYR A 235 1.86 20.18 13.09
CA TYR A 235 2.27 21.12 12.07
C TYR A 235 3.54 20.61 11.37
N ARG A 236 3.64 20.83 10.05
CA ARG A 236 4.80 20.50 9.24
C ARG A 236 5.29 21.72 8.45
N GLY A 237 6.58 21.74 8.19
CA GLY A 237 7.21 22.64 7.24
C GLY A 237 8.10 21.82 6.30
N VAL A 238 7.93 22.01 5.01
CA VAL A 238 8.69 21.40 3.92
C VAL A 238 9.39 22.52 3.16
N ASN A 239 10.69 22.40 2.98
CA ASN A 239 11.49 23.42 2.30
C ASN A 239 12.36 22.78 1.21
N PRO A 240 11.84 22.57 -0.02
CA PRO A 240 12.62 22.01 -1.11
C PRO A 240 13.76 22.94 -1.52
N ASP A 241 14.96 22.38 -1.75
CA ASP A 241 16.05 23.07 -2.42
C ASP A 241 15.81 22.97 -3.94
N SER A 242 14.85 23.75 -4.42
CA SER A 242 14.43 23.74 -5.83
C SER A 242 13.75 25.06 -6.20
N GLU A 243 14.14 25.64 -7.35
CA GLU A 243 13.48 26.83 -7.90
C GLU A 243 12.08 26.54 -8.46
N THR A 244 11.72 25.25 -8.64
CA THR A 244 10.47 24.82 -9.29
C THR A 244 9.43 24.31 -8.30
N ARG A 245 9.74 24.26 -7.00
CA ARG A 245 8.83 23.74 -5.97
C ARG A 245 8.70 24.70 -4.81
N ASP A 246 7.48 24.89 -4.37
CA ASP A 246 7.17 25.83 -3.31
C ASP A 246 7.45 25.27 -1.91
N GLU A 247 7.83 26.15 -1.00
CA GLU A 247 7.79 25.86 0.44
C GLU A 247 6.35 25.61 0.87
N VAL A 248 6.15 24.54 1.62
CA VAL A 248 4.82 24.17 2.14
C VAL A 248 4.85 24.16 3.65
N THR A 249 3.91 24.89 4.25
CA THR A 249 3.64 24.81 5.67
C THR A 249 2.17 24.50 5.90
N GLY A 250 1.87 23.60 6.83
CA GLY A 250 0.49 23.22 7.07
C GLY A 250 0.30 22.26 8.22
N GLY A 251 -0.96 21.97 8.52
CA GLY A 251 -1.33 20.94 9.48
C GLY A 251 -1.21 19.53 8.90
N PHE A 252 -1.10 18.56 9.78
CA PHE A 252 -1.24 17.15 9.37
C PHE A 252 -1.91 16.32 10.46
N PHE A 253 -2.53 15.23 10.00
CA PHE A 253 -2.99 14.11 10.83
C PHE A 253 -2.32 12.85 10.33
N ARG A 254 -1.76 12.03 11.24
CA ARG A 254 -1.16 10.76 10.90
C ARG A 254 -1.76 9.66 11.77
N PHE A 255 -2.25 8.61 11.13
CA PHE A 255 -2.76 7.40 11.74
C PHE A 255 -1.72 6.30 11.61
N ARG A 256 -1.26 5.75 12.73
CA ARG A 256 -0.31 4.65 12.74
C ARG A 256 -0.90 3.46 13.45
N MET A 257 -0.69 2.29 12.89
CA MET A 257 -1.12 1.03 13.49
C MET A 257 -0.01 -0.01 13.35
N ASP A 258 0.34 -0.63 14.47
CA ASP A 258 1.16 -1.83 14.50
C ASP A 258 0.27 -2.99 14.93
N PHE A 259 0.16 -3.98 14.07
CA PHE A 259 -0.66 -5.16 14.26
C PHE A 259 0.24 -6.38 14.39
N GLY A 260 0.17 -7.08 15.52
CA GLY A 260 1.05 -8.17 15.87
C GLY A 260 2.46 -7.72 16.23
N SER A 261 3.20 -8.61 16.85
CA SER A 261 4.63 -8.43 17.14
C SER A 261 5.42 -9.59 16.56
N PRO A 262 6.55 -9.34 15.88
CA PRO A 262 7.39 -10.41 15.39
C PRO A 262 8.07 -11.19 16.54
N PHE A 263 8.12 -10.61 17.74
CA PHE A 263 8.75 -11.19 18.94
C PHE A 263 7.75 -11.88 19.87
N GLU A 264 6.43 -11.67 19.69
CA GLU A 264 5.38 -12.20 20.56
C GLU A 264 4.41 -13.10 19.78
N GLY A 265 3.71 -13.98 20.52
CA GLY A 265 2.60 -14.76 20.00
C GLY A 265 2.96 -15.84 19.00
N ARG A 266 1.92 -16.40 18.38
CA ARG A 266 2.01 -17.40 17.32
C ARG A 266 1.82 -16.72 15.96
N ARG A 267 2.84 -16.73 15.15
CA ARG A 267 2.82 -16.26 13.76
C ARG A 267 2.39 -17.39 12.85
N ARG A 268 1.18 -17.32 12.33
CA ARG A 268 0.54 -18.42 11.62
C ARG A 268 0.43 -18.20 10.12
N GLY A 269 0.39 -16.95 9.69
CA GLY A 269 0.14 -16.66 8.30
C GLY A 269 0.61 -15.28 7.86
N PRO A 270 0.41 -14.98 6.57
CA PRO A 270 0.70 -13.66 6.03
C PRO A 270 -0.03 -12.56 6.78
N PHE A 271 0.64 -11.43 7.01
CA PHE A 271 0.11 -10.25 7.70
C PHE A 271 -0.36 -10.50 9.15
N ASP A 272 0.10 -11.58 9.81
CA ASP A 272 -0.03 -11.69 11.29
C ASP A 272 0.74 -10.59 12.00
N VAL A 273 1.74 -10.03 11.31
CA VAL A 273 2.48 -8.82 11.71
C VAL A 273 2.48 -7.86 10.56
N PHE A 274 1.96 -6.66 10.75
CA PHE A 274 2.02 -5.58 9.77
C PHE A 274 2.01 -4.20 10.42
N GLU A 275 2.54 -3.23 9.70
CA GLU A 275 2.54 -1.80 9.98
C GLU A 275 1.64 -1.10 8.96
N PHE A 276 0.83 -0.16 9.44
CA PHE A 276 0.01 0.73 8.62
C PHE A 276 0.25 2.17 9.05
N ASP A 277 0.61 3.02 8.12
CA ASP A 277 0.80 4.47 8.34
C ASP A 277 0.03 5.22 7.26
N MET A 278 -0.84 6.16 7.66
CA MET A 278 -1.57 7.03 6.75
C MET A 278 -1.46 8.46 7.24
N THR A 279 -1.05 9.36 6.37
CA THR A 279 -0.94 10.79 6.67
C THR A 279 -1.85 11.60 5.77
N MET A 280 -2.60 12.51 6.38
CA MET A 280 -3.42 13.51 5.70
C MET A 280 -2.82 14.89 5.93
N TYR A 281 -2.78 15.72 4.90
CA TYR A 281 -2.26 17.08 4.96
C TYR A 281 -3.39 18.11 4.88
N ALA A 282 -3.24 19.18 5.64
CA ALA A 282 -4.05 20.39 5.53
C ALA A 282 -3.16 21.54 5.06
N GLY A 283 -3.57 22.22 3.99
CA GLY A 283 -2.75 23.28 3.38
C GLY A 283 -1.79 22.79 2.28
N ASP A 284 -1.91 21.54 1.86
CA ASP A 284 -1.25 21.00 0.66
C ASP A 284 -2.29 20.78 -0.46
N GLN A 285 -1.84 20.58 -1.69
CA GLN A 285 -2.71 20.30 -2.84
C GLN A 285 -3.45 18.97 -2.66
N ASN A 286 -2.79 17.99 -2.05
CA ASN A 286 -3.34 16.65 -1.82
C ASN A 286 -3.62 16.40 -0.34
N ILE A 287 -4.90 16.16 -0.01
CA ILE A 287 -5.32 15.82 1.35
C ILE A 287 -4.73 14.47 1.78
N PHE A 288 -4.76 13.44 0.90
CA PHE A 288 -4.10 12.17 1.14
C PHE A 288 -2.61 12.30 0.82
N GLY A 289 -1.80 12.54 1.85
CA GLY A 289 -0.41 12.84 1.69
C GLY A 289 0.51 11.61 1.67
N ALA A 290 0.19 10.59 2.45
CA ALA A 290 1.00 9.36 2.46
C ALA A 290 0.20 8.15 2.94
N LEU A 291 0.55 6.98 2.40
CA LEU A 291 0.06 5.68 2.84
C LEU A 291 1.23 4.68 2.78
N ALA A 292 1.44 3.93 3.84
CA ALA A 292 2.36 2.80 3.84
C ALA A 292 1.71 1.60 4.52
N VAL A 293 1.75 0.46 3.84
CA VAL A 293 1.35 -0.84 4.39
C VAL A 293 2.51 -1.80 4.22
N ARG A 294 3.04 -2.33 5.33
CA ARG A 294 4.16 -3.28 5.32
C ARG A 294 3.78 -4.51 6.11
N GLY A 295 3.57 -5.63 5.45
CA GLY A 295 3.11 -6.87 6.07
C GLY A 295 4.10 -8.02 5.88
N ASN A 296 4.30 -8.80 6.95
CA ASN A 296 5.12 -9.99 6.90
C ASN A 296 4.35 -11.12 6.20
N LEU A 297 4.84 -11.59 5.05
CA LEU A 297 4.31 -12.78 4.37
C LEU A 297 4.75 -14.06 5.07
N LEU A 298 5.93 -14.05 5.66
CA LEU A 298 6.52 -15.14 6.42
C LEU A 298 7.40 -14.55 7.51
N THR A 299 7.33 -15.12 8.73
CA THR A 299 8.24 -14.76 9.84
C THR A 299 8.80 -16.04 10.47
N ARG A 300 10.10 -16.07 10.78
CA ARG A 300 10.79 -17.16 11.43
C ARG A 300 11.75 -16.65 12.50
N ASP A 301 11.84 -17.40 13.57
CA ASP A 301 12.79 -17.11 14.65
C ASP A 301 14.22 -17.48 14.24
N LEU A 302 15.15 -16.58 14.52
CA LEU A 302 16.59 -16.84 14.53
C LEU A 302 17.06 -17.12 15.95
N LYS A 303 16.55 -16.36 16.93
CA LYS A 303 16.87 -16.52 18.35
C LYS A 303 15.69 -16.03 19.19
N ARG A 304 15.31 -16.81 20.18
CA ARG A 304 14.30 -16.46 21.18
C ARG A 304 14.87 -16.44 22.58
N GLY A 305 14.36 -15.47 23.38
CA GLY A 305 14.66 -15.35 24.81
C GLY A 305 16.04 -14.75 25.11
N GLY A 306 16.28 -14.50 26.38
CA GLY A 306 17.49 -13.83 26.87
C GLY A 306 17.42 -12.30 26.72
N SER A 307 18.61 -11.68 26.63
CA SER A 307 18.76 -10.22 26.49
C SER A 307 18.47 -9.72 25.07
N SER A 308 18.38 -10.61 24.09
CA SER A 308 18.04 -10.25 22.70
C SER A 308 17.26 -11.35 22.03
N GLU A 309 16.34 -10.93 21.15
CA GLU A 309 15.55 -11.80 20.29
C GLU A 309 15.72 -11.35 18.85
N HIS A 310 15.80 -12.30 17.92
CA HIS A 310 16.04 -12.04 16.52
C HIS A 310 15.08 -12.87 15.66
N VAL A 311 14.52 -12.23 14.63
CA VAL A 311 13.65 -12.86 13.64
C VAL A 311 14.06 -12.44 12.24
N TRP A 312 13.70 -13.24 11.25
CA TRP A 312 13.70 -12.80 9.86
C TRP A 312 12.30 -12.95 9.28
N ALA A 313 12.00 -12.10 8.29
CA ALA A 313 10.72 -12.09 7.63
C ALA A 313 10.86 -11.81 6.13
N ILE A 314 9.95 -12.36 5.33
CA ILE A 314 9.67 -11.86 3.99
C ILE A 314 8.56 -10.83 4.15
N VAL A 315 8.82 -9.61 3.68
CA VAL A 315 7.92 -8.45 3.84
C VAL A 315 7.42 -8.02 2.48
N GLN A 316 6.12 -7.85 2.34
CA GLN A 316 5.50 -7.12 1.23
C GLN A 316 5.16 -5.71 1.71
N SER A 317 5.47 -4.70 0.90
CA SER A 317 5.08 -3.32 1.17
C SER A 317 4.43 -2.65 -0.03
N HIS A 318 3.50 -1.77 0.26
CA HIS A 318 2.92 -0.77 -0.61
C HIS A 318 3.14 0.58 0.04
N GLU A 319 3.81 1.49 -0.67
CA GLU A 319 4.09 2.84 -0.20
C GLU A 319 3.60 3.87 -1.23
N TYR A 320 3.06 4.95 -0.72
CA TYR A 320 2.59 6.12 -1.44
C TYR A 320 2.95 7.35 -0.63
N ASP A 321 3.57 8.34 -1.27
CA ASP A 321 3.84 9.65 -0.70
C ASP A 321 3.59 10.70 -1.80
N ASP A 322 2.63 11.58 -1.58
CA ASP A 322 2.21 12.61 -2.52
C ASP A 322 2.08 13.94 -1.79
N ASN A 323 2.95 14.83 -2.13
CA ASN A 323 2.96 16.17 -1.58
C ASN A 323 3.48 17.17 -2.62
N SER A 324 3.41 18.46 -2.33
CA SER A 324 3.82 19.51 -3.26
C SER A 324 5.30 19.43 -3.66
N ALA A 325 6.14 18.80 -2.82
CA ALA A 325 7.56 18.72 -3.10
C ALA A 325 7.94 17.49 -3.94
N TYR A 326 7.30 16.35 -3.75
CA TYR A 326 7.60 15.13 -4.51
C TYR A 326 6.43 14.16 -4.53
N GLN A 327 6.45 13.24 -5.49
CA GLN A 327 5.56 12.08 -5.56
C GLN A 327 6.40 10.81 -5.66
N PHE A 328 6.11 9.85 -4.80
CA PHE A 328 6.78 8.56 -4.76
C PHE A 328 5.80 7.47 -4.36
N GLY A 329 5.85 6.35 -5.06
CA GLY A 329 5.13 5.15 -4.68
C GLY A 329 5.88 3.89 -5.08
N ASP A 330 5.71 2.81 -4.32
CA ASP A 330 6.26 1.52 -4.72
C ASP A 330 5.46 0.31 -4.22
N GLN A 331 5.69 -0.80 -4.94
CA GLN A 331 5.31 -2.16 -4.57
C GLN A 331 6.60 -2.95 -4.37
N ASN A 332 6.90 -3.36 -3.16
CA ASN A 332 8.18 -3.95 -2.80
C ASN A 332 7.99 -5.32 -2.11
N VAL A 333 8.93 -6.22 -2.35
CA VAL A 333 9.08 -7.46 -1.59
C VAL A 333 10.53 -7.59 -1.14
N GLY A 334 10.75 -7.72 0.15
CA GLY A 334 12.08 -7.76 0.74
C GLY A 334 12.26 -8.80 1.82
N LEU A 335 13.53 -9.07 2.13
CA LEU A 335 13.95 -9.84 3.29
C LEU A 335 14.34 -8.87 4.42
N ARG A 336 13.73 -9.03 5.59
CA ARG A 336 13.99 -8.23 6.79
C ARG A 336 14.57 -9.12 7.89
N VAL A 337 15.59 -8.61 8.56
CA VAL A 337 16.04 -9.11 9.87
C VAL A 337 15.67 -8.07 10.90
N GLU A 338 14.97 -8.50 11.95
CA GLU A 338 14.53 -7.64 13.05
C GLU A 338 15.03 -8.17 14.38
N SER A 339 15.56 -7.29 15.22
CA SER A 339 16.19 -7.62 16.47
C SER A 339 15.67 -6.75 17.61
N LEU A 340 15.21 -7.38 18.68
CA LEU A 340 14.85 -6.74 19.94
C LEU A 340 15.99 -6.93 20.94
N TRP A 341 16.50 -5.83 21.48
CA TRP A 341 17.55 -5.79 22.52
C TRP A 341 16.94 -5.24 23.80
N LYS A 342 16.95 -6.05 24.86
CA LYS A 342 16.45 -5.69 26.18
C LYS A 342 17.60 -5.07 26.97
N LEU A 343 17.57 -3.74 27.13
CA LEU A 343 18.69 -2.96 27.71
C LEU A 343 18.61 -2.77 29.22
N GLY A 344 17.52 -3.24 29.86
CA GLY A 344 17.27 -3.11 31.29
C GLY A 344 15.84 -2.67 31.59
N ALA A 345 15.54 -2.34 32.84
CA ALA A 345 14.19 -1.99 33.28
C ALA A 345 13.62 -0.79 32.49
N GLY A 346 12.60 -1.06 31.68
CA GLY A 346 11.89 -0.05 30.89
C GLY A 346 12.70 0.52 29.71
N SER A 347 13.75 -0.17 29.25
CA SER A 347 14.54 0.25 28.10
C SER A 347 14.73 -0.89 27.11
N SER A 348 14.56 -0.57 25.82
CA SER A 348 14.75 -1.51 24.72
C SER A 348 15.24 -0.80 23.46
N LEU A 349 15.86 -1.55 22.58
CA LEU A 349 16.22 -1.14 21.24
C LEU A 349 15.66 -2.16 20.25
N VAL A 350 14.98 -1.70 19.23
CA VAL A 350 14.59 -2.51 18.07
C VAL A 350 15.42 -2.05 16.89
N THR A 351 16.04 -2.98 16.19
CA THR A 351 16.78 -2.70 14.94
C THR A 351 16.19 -3.54 13.82
N ARG A 352 16.03 -2.93 12.63
CA ARG A 352 15.55 -3.58 11.43
C ARG A 352 16.51 -3.32 10.28
N ILE A 353 16.88 -4.37 9.57
CA ILE A 353 17.66 -4.29 8.32
C ILE A 353 16.88 -5.04 7.27
N GLN A 354 16.58 -4.37 6.17
CA GLN A 354 15.83 -4.92 5.06
C GLN A 354 16.55 -4.66 3.75
N GLY A 355 16.54 -5.64 2.85
CA GLY A 355 16.87 -5.48 1.44
C GLY A 355 15.73 -6.03 0.61
N GLY A 356 15.32 -5.31 -0.43
CA GLY A 356 14.15 -5.68 -1.22
C GLY A 356 14.27 -5.38 -2.69
N ALA A 357 13.39 -6.00 -3.48
CA ALA A 357 13.16 -5.67 -4.87
C ALA A 357 11.93 -4.76 -4.99
N ILE A 358 12.11 -3.63 -5.64
CA ILE A 358 11.03 -2.77 -6.08
C ILE A 358 10.47 -3.41 -7.35
N LEU A 359 9.35 -4.11 -7.19
CA LEU A 359 8.68 -4.81 -8.30
C LEU A 359 8.06 -3.80 -9.26
N PHE A 360 7.52 -2.73 -8.72
CA PHE A 360 6.99 -1.59 -9.45
C PHE A 360 7.08 -0.34 -8.60
N GLY A 361 7.68 0.71 -9.14
CA GLY A 361 7.80 2.02 -8.51
C GLY A 361 7.29 3.12 -9.43
N THR A 362 6.90 4.24 -8.86
CA THR A 362 6.43 5.43 -9.55
C THR A 362 7.06 6.66 -8.92
N LEU A 363 7.71 7.47 -9.72
CA LEU A 363 8.30 8.75 -9.34
C LEU A 363 7.78 9.84 -10.26
N ASP A 364 7.55 11.05 -9.76
CA ASP A 364 7.30 12.20 -10.62
C ASP A 364 8.49 12.45 -11.55
N SER A 365 8.20 12.70 -12.83
CA SER A 365 9.25 13.05 -13.80
C SER A 365 9.69 14.50 -13.66
N ALA A 366 10.77 14.87 -14.36
CA ALA A 366 11.22 16.26 -14.47
C ALA A 366 10.16 17.22 -15.07
N LEU A 367 9.13 16.69 -15.76
CA LEU A 367 8.04 17.46 -16.35
C LEU A 367 6.84 17.67 -15.42
N ARG A 368 6.87 17.18 -14.19
CA ARG A 368 5.72 17.35 -13.27
C ARG A 368 5.20 18.79 -13.21
N PRO A 369 6.03 19.85 -13.13
CA PRO A 369 5.55 21.23 -13.10
C PRO A 369 4.82 21.67 -14.36
N LEU A 370 5.04 21.00 -15.49
CA LEU A 370 4.43 21.31 -16.79
C LEU A 370 3.22 20.42 -17.10
N ALA A 371 3.05 19.31 -16.36
CA ALA A 371 2.04 18.28 -16.62
C ALA A 371 0.71 18.50 -15.86
N GLU A 372 0.52 19.65 -15.22
CA GLU A 372 -0.72 19.97 -14.48
C GLU A 372 -1.98 20.14 -15.37
N THR A 373 -1.82 19.99 -16.68
CA THR A 373 -2.96 19.93 -17.61
C THR A 373 -3.15 18.51 -18.13
N PRO A 374 -4.26 17.83 -17.78
CA PRO A 374 -4.53 16.43 -18.12
C PRO A 374 -4.70 16.13 -19.62
N SER A 375 -4.48 17.07 -20.50
CA SER A 375 -4.87 16.98 -21.92
C SER A 375 -3.79 16.47 -22.86
N ASP A 376 -2.56 16.24 -22.39
CA ASP A 376 -1.49 15.81 -23.29
C ASP A 376 -0.94 14.43 -22.87
N TRP A 377 -1.60 13.37 -23.34
CA TRP A 377 -1.20 11.95 -23.19
C TRP A 377 0.21 11.64 -23.72
N ASN A 378 0.83 12.60 -24.43
CA ASN A 378 2.20 12.48 -24.91
C ASN A 378 3.25 12.90 -23.87
N LEU A 379 2.85 13.56 -22.80
CA LEU A 379 3.75 13.88 -21.69
C LEU A 379 3.91 12.67 -20.75
N ARG A 380 5.11 12.47 -20.27
CA ARG A 380 5.46 11.45 -19.28
C ARG A 380 5.49 12.11 -17.89
N PRO A 381 4.35 12.18 -17.19
CA PRO A 381 4.28 12.86 -15.89
C PRO A 381 5.03 12.06 -14.81
N PHE A 382 5.16 10.73 -15.01
CA PHE A 382 5.78 9.80 -14.07
C PHE A 382 6.82 8.93 -14.77
N ASP A 383 7.87 8.60 -14.03
CA ASP A 383 8.77 7.50 -14.32
C ASP A 383 8.27 6.25 -13.60
N TYR A 384 7.69 5.31 -14.35
CA TYR A 384 7.42 3.97 -13.84
C TYR A 384 8.72 3.19 -13.81
N THR A 385 9.03 2.59 -12.66
CA THR A 385 10.36 2.04 -12.39
C THR A 385 10.31 0.63 -11.85
N THR A 386 11.46 -0.03 -11.89
CA THR A 386 11.78 -1.24 -11.12
C THR A 386 13.17 -1.07 -10.52
N GLY A 387 13.52 -1.81 -9.48
CA GLY A 387 14.82 -1.66 -8.87
C GLY A 387 15.00 -2.41 -7.56
N PHE A 388 15.87 -1.88 -6.71
CA PHE A 388 16.18 -2.47 -5.41
C PHE A 388 16.24 -1.39 -4.36
N ASP A 389 15.92 -1.76 -3.11
CA ASP A 389 16.11 -0.88 -1.97
C ASP A 389 16.83 -1.58 -0.81
N GLY A 390 17.42 -0.76 0.05
CA GLY A 390 17.92 -1.16 1.36
C GLY A 390 17.41 -0.19 2.42
N ARG A 391 16.96 -0.73 3.56
CA ARG A 391 16.43 0.05 4.68
C ARG A 391 17.08 -0.39 5.99
N ILE A 392 17.48 0.58 6.79
CA ILE A 392 17.99 0.37 8.15
C ILE A 392 17.15 1.23 9.08
N GLU A 393 16.67 0.63 10.15
CA GLU A 393 15.86 1.32 11.17
C GLU A 393 16.41 0.97 12.57
N ALA A 394 16.38 1.95 13.44
CA ALA A 394 16.67 1.78 14.86
C ALA A 394 15.61 2.57 15.66
N GLU A 395 15.01 1.94 16.66
CA GLU A 395 14.02 2.54 17.56
C GLU A 395 14.41 2.21 18.99
N ALA A 396 14.74 3.22 19.78
CA ALA A 396 15.17 3.10 21.17
C ALA A 396 14.09 3.67 22.09
N GLN A 397 13.70 2.87 23.08
CA GLN A 397 12.89 3.32 24.21
C GLN A 397 13.70 3.40 25.46
N ILE A 398 13.64 4.54 26.16
CA ILE A 398 14.29 4.78 27.43
C ILE A 398 13.26 5.45 28.37
N GLY A 399 12.63 4.66 29.22
CA GLY A 399 11.58 5.15 30.10
C GLY A 399 10.39 5.76 29.35
N ARG A 400 10.23 7.09 29.44
CA ARG A 400 9.18 7.84 28.75
C ARG A 400 9.62 8.42 27.39
N PHE A 401 10.84 8.23 27.02
CA PHE A 401 11.41 8.74 25.77
C PHE A 401 11.48 7.61 24.75
N LEU A 402 11.09 7.93 23.50
CA LEU A 402 11.23 7.06 22.33
C LEU A 402 11.93 7.88 21.25
N GLY A 403 13.07 7.36 20.77
CA GLY A 403 13.82 7.93 19.66
C GLY A 403 13.90 6.93 18.52
N GLY A 404 13.80 7.42 17.28
CA GLY A 404 13.89 6.59 16.09
C GLY A 404 14.77 7.20 15.01
N ALA A 405 15.46 6.35 14.27
CA ALA A 405 16.20 6.71 13.08
C ALA A 405 15.90 5.69 11.98
N THR A 406 15.62 6.18 10.78
CA THR A 406 15.40 5.36 9.58
C THR A 406 16.20 5.93 8.44
N TRP A 407 16.84 5.06 7.67
CA TRP A 407 17.47 5.40 6.41
C TRP A 407 17.08 4.36 5.36
N ARG A 408 16.57 4.82 4.22
CA ARG A 408 16.29 4.02 3.03
C ARG A 408 17.09 4.55 1.85
N SER A 409 17.67 3.66 1.07
CA SER A 409 18.33 3.96 -0.20
C SER A 409 17.74 3.07 -1.27
N SER A 410 17.30 3.65 -2.37
CA SER A 410 16.72 2.94 -3.50
C SER A 410 17.45 3.30 -4.79
N TRP A 411 17.74 2.30 -5.60
CA TRP A 411 18.11 2.48 -7.00
C TRP A 411 17.00 1.97 -7.88
N MET A 412 16.57 2.78 -8.83
CA MET A 412 15.43 2.49 -9.69
C MET A 412 15.74 2.87 -11.12
N THR A 413 15.32 2.04 -12.07
CA THR A 413 15.42 2.32 -13.51
C THR A 413 14.03 2.34 -14.14
N SER A 414 13.80 3.26 -15.06
CA SER A 414 12.50 3.41 -15.70
C SER A 414 12.18 2.25 -16.61
N VAL A 415 10.90 1.86 -16.67
CA VAL A 415 10.37 0.80 -17.53
C VAL A 415 9.43 1.33 -18.62
N ASN A 416 8.96 2.57 -18.47
CA ASN A 416 8.11 3.28 -19.45
C ASN A 416 8.91 4.24 -20.33
N HIS A 417 10.16 3.90 -20.65
CA HIS A 417 11.03 4.74 -21.47
C HIS A 417 10.46 4.93 -22.88
N ASN A 418 10.61 6.17 -23.39
CA ASN A 418 10.13 6.60 -24.69
C ASN A 418 11.19 7.51 -25.30
N SER A 419 11.56 7.24 -26.54
CA SER A 419 12.57 8.02 -27.27
C SER A 419 12.20 9.49 -27.49
N VAL A 420 10.92 9.82 -27.43
CA VAL A 420 10.41 11.20 -27.56
C VAL A 420 10.47 11.95 -26.24
N ASN A 421 10.25 11.25 -25.11
CA ASN A 421 10.10 11.83 -23.78
C ASN A 421 11.20 11.37 -22.82
N GLY A 422 12.46 11.72 -23.07
CA GLY A 422 13.57 11.50 -22.15
C GLY A 422 14.23 10.14 -22.23
N GLY A 423 13.68 9.17 -22.97
CA GLY A 423 14.25 7.82 -23.07
C GLY A 423 14.14 7.04 -21.77
N SER A 424 15.22 6.37 -21.35
CA SER A 424 15.33 5.72 -20.03
C SER A 424 15.81 6.70 -18.97
N ALA A 425 15.46 6.42 -17.72
CA ALA A 425 15.93 7.17 -16.57
C ALA A 425 16.42 6.22 -15.47
N ASP A 426 17.47 6.63 -14.78
CA ASP A 426 17.97 6.00 -13.57
C ASP A 426 17.87 6.97 -12.40
N HIS A 427 17.39 6.48 -11.26
CA HIS A 427 17.15 7.29 -10.07
C HIS A 427 17.82 6.68 -8.85
N TRP A 428 18.55 7.51 -8.13
CA TRP A 428 18.98 7.25 -6.76
C TRP A 428 18.12 8.07 -5.80
N LEU A 429 17.47 7.40 -4.88
CA LEU A 429 16.61 8.00 -3.89
C LEU A 429 17.07 7.62 -2.50
N HIS A 430 17.29 8.60 -1.64
CA HIS A 430 17.59 8.39 -0.23
C HIS A 430 16.54 9.08 0.63
N GLN A 431 16.02 8.37 1.61
CA GLN A 431 15.01 8.87 2.55
C GLN A 431 15.54 8.67 3.97
N GLY A 432 15.76 9.78 4.68
CA GLY A 432 16.15 9.80 6.05
C GLY A 432 15.02 10.25 6.97
N ARG A 433 14.91 9.69 8.16
CA ARG A 433 14.00 10.16 9.21
C ARG A 433 14.67 10.03 10.58
N LEU A 434 14.61 11.10 11.35
CA LEU A 434 14.90 11.12 12.78
C LEU A 434 13.61 11.48 13.52
N SER A 435 13.30 10.75 14.57
CA SER A 435 12.09 10.99 15.37
C SER A 435 12.41 10.99 16.86
N ALA A 436 11.69 11.84 17.58
CA ALA A 436 11.76 11.89 19.04
C ALA A 436 10.36 12.09 19.60
N HIS A 437 10.00 11.27 20.58
CA HIS A 437 8.70 11.34 21.26
C HIS A 437 8.90 11.30 22.77
N PHE A 438 8.12 12.05 23.47
CA PHE A 438 8.08 12.06 24.92
C PHE A 438 6.67 11.79 25.42
N ARG A 439 6.50 10.76 26.22
CA ARG A 439 5.22 10.37 26.81
C ARG A 439 4.89 11.26 28.02
N VAL A 440 3.87 12.08 27.89
CA VAL A 440 3.40 12.98 28.96
C VAL A 440 2.50 12.21 29.94
N GLY A 441 1.64 11.32 29.43
CA GLY A 441 0.69 10.54 30.19
C GLY A 441 0.61 9.08 29.72
N ARG A 442 -0.46 8.38 30.09
CA ARG A 442 -0.69 6.98 29.66
C ARG A 442 -0.95 6.87 28.15
N SER A 443 -1.67 7.84 27.59
CA SER A 443 -2.11 7.81 26.20
C SER A 443 -1.69 9.05 25.41
N LEU A 444 -0.99 10.02 26.05
CA LEU A 444 -0.62 11.28 25.42
C LEU A 444 0.88 11.43 25.37
N GLY A 445 1.37 11.96 24.27
CA GLY A 445 2.77 12.30 24.05
C GLY A 445 2.95 13.54 23.20
N LEU A 446 4.17 14.03 23.15
CA LEU A 446 4.63 15.08 22.25
C LEU A 446 5.75 14.51 21.41
N GLY A 447 5.82 14.87 20.14
CA GLY A 447 6.82 14.35 19.24
C GLY A 447 7.28 15.35 18.19
N GLY A 448 8.40 15.02 17.58
CA GLY A 448 8.93 15.71 16.42
C GLY A 448 9.62 14.71 15.50
N ASP A 449 9.51 14.96 14.19
CA ASP A 449 10.21 14.23 13.13
C ASP A 449 11.01 15.23 12.29
N PHE A 450 12.26 14.89 12.00
CA PHE A 450 12.98 15.49 10.89
C PHE A 450 13.10 14.45 9.79
N ARG A 451 12.71 14.82 8.57
CA ARG A 451 12.76 13.98 7.37
C ARG A 451 13.66 14.62 6.33
N LEU A 452 14.33 13.80 5.57
CA LEU A 452 15.19 14.23 4.49
C LEU A 452 14.93 13.34 3.28
N TRP A 453 14.57 13.96 2.15
CA TRP A 453 14.45 13.35 0.86
C TRP A 453 15.59 13.85 -0.03
N LEU A 454 16.35 12.92 -0.60
CA LEU A 454 17.44 13.22 -1.54
C LEU A 454 17.20 12.41 -2.79
N ARG A 455 17.14 13.07 -3.93
CA ARG A 455 16.94 12.44 -5.23
C ARG A 455 18.03 12.87 -6.20
N ASN A 456 18.54 11.91 -6.97
CA ASN A 456 19.40 12.13 -8.11
C ASN A 456 18.85 11.34 -9.29
N SER A 457 18.50 12.02 -10.37
CA SER A 457 17.88 11.46 -11.57
C SER A 457 18.70 11.77 -12.79
N SER A 458 19.00 10.74 -13.59
CA SER A 458 19.72 10.84 -14.86
C SER A 458 18.87 10.31 -16.00
N TYR A 459 18.80 11.06 -17.10
CA TYR A 459 18.00 10.74 -18.27
C TYR A 459 18.89 10.44 -19.49
N SER A 460 18.56 9.42 -20.27
CA SER A 460 19.36 9.00 -21.44
C SER A 460 19.23 9.91 -22.65
N ILE A 461 18.21 10.75 -22.69
CA ILE A 461 17.94 11.71 -23.79
C ILE A 461 17.78 13.10 -23.17
N GLY A 462 18.47 14.08 -23.72
CA GLY A 462 18.50 15.46 -23.23
C GLY A 462 17.21 16.28 -23.42
N VAL A 463 16.04 15.63 -23.60
CA VAL A 463 14.73 16.27 -23.47
C VAL A 463 14.45 16.62 -22.01
N PHE A 464 14.92 15.77 -21.10
CA PHE A 464 14.96 16.05 -19.67
C PHE A 464 16.42 16.26 -19.25
N GLU A 465 16.65 17.25 -18.43
CA GLU A 465 17.94 17.47 -17.80
C GLU A 465 18.09 16.54 -16.59
N ASP A 466 19.32 16.09 -16.34
CA ASP A 466 19.65 15.43 -15.09
C ASP A 466 19.44 16.41 -13.93
N PHE A 467 18.84 15.95 -12.84
CA PHE A 467 18.58 16.84 -11.73
C PHE A 467 18.83 16.18 -10.37
N GLN A 468 19.14 17.01 -9.41
CA GLN A 468 19.28 16.66 -8.00
C GLN A 468 18.27 17.47 -7.20
N GLU A 469 17.69 16.83 -6.21
CA GLU A 469 16.71 17.45 -5.34
C GLU A 469 16.93 17.07 -3.88
N THR A 470 16.83 18.06 -3.01
CA THR A 470 16.91 17.90 -1.55
C THR A 470 15.66 18.51 -0.92
N VAL A 471 14.91 17.71 -0.18
CA VAL A 471 13.68 18.16 0.48
C VAL A 471 13.75 17.83 1.98
N PRO A 472 14.17 18.77 2.83
CA PRO A 472 14.02 18.64 4.26
C PRO A 472 12.59 18.94 4.70
N GLU A 473 12.11 18.20 5.69
CA GLU A 473 10.82 18.39 6.33
C GLU A 473 10.95 18.29 7.83
N LEU A 474 10.34 19.23 8.55
CA LEU A 474 10.22 19.21 10.00
C LEU A 474 8.74 19.07 10.39
N ARG A 475 8.45 18.15 11.33
CA ARG A 475 7.11 17.95 11.91
C ARG A 475 7.17 18.09 13.43
N LEU A 476 6.19 18.81 14.01
CA LEU A 476 5.97 18.88 15.45
C LEU A 476 4.52 18.52 15.75
N PHE A 477 4.27 17.64 16.70
CA PHE A 477 2.93 17.07 16.90
C PHE A 477 2.67 16.58 18.31
N GLY A 478 1.39 16.52 18.66
CA GLY A 478 0.88 15.74 19.76
C GLY A 478 0.50 14.32 19.26
N THR A 479 0.74 13.32 20.09
CA THR A 479 0.36 11.94 19.84
C THR A 479 -0.68 11.48 20.84
N TRP A 480 -1.73 10.83 20.34
CA TRP A 480 -2.68 10.09 21.15
C TRP A 480 -2.55 8.59 20.83
N VAL A 481 -2.20 7.79 21.86
CA VAL A 481 -2.01 6.33 21.72
C VAL A 481 -3.22 5.62 22.30
N ILE A 482 -3.84 4.78 21.49
CA ILE A 482 -4.92 3.87 21.87
C ILE A 482 -4.32 2.47 21.89
N VAL A 483 -4.14 1.90 23.09
CA VAL A 483 -3.73 0.51 23.26
C VAL A 483 -4.95 -0.28 23.74
N PRO A 484 -5.51 -1.20 22.95
CA PRO A 484 -6.51 -2.11 23.49
C PRO A 484 -5.85 -3.00 24.54
N GLY A 485 -6.29 -2.86 25.79
CA GLY A 485 -5.67 -3.56 26.90
C GLY A 485 -5.82 -5.06 26.82
N ARG A 486 -4.72 -5.79 26.85
CA ARG A 486 -4.58 -6.97 27.68
C ARG A 486 -3.83 -6.55 28.95
N ASP A 487 -4.41 -6.82 30.10
CA ASP A 487 -3.73 -6.64 31.37
C ASP A 487 -2.43 -7.43 31.34
N GLY A 488 -1.31 -6.75 31.41
CA GLY A 488 -0.01 -7.39 31.46
C GLY A 488 0.95 -7.06 30.34
N ALA A 489 0.60 -6.12 29.49
CA ALA A 489 1.48 -5.34 28.66
C ALA A 489 2.84 -5.79 28.18
N ALA A 490 3.09 -5.63 26.95
CA ALA A 490 4.44 -5.43 26.47
C ALA A 490 5.05 -4.17 27.14
N PRO A 491 6.24 -4.22 27.71
CA PRO A 491 6.92 -3.00 28.13
C PRO A 491 7.25 -2.21 26.89
N GLY A 492 6.53 -1.14 26.76
CA GLY A 492 6.99 0.06 26.12
C GLY A 492 7.42 0.00 24.67
N LEU A 493 6.51 -0.03 23.78
CA LEU A 493 6.63 0.73 22.54
C LEU A 493 5.50 1.76 22.54
N PHE A 494 5.82 2.99 22.16
CA PHE A 494 4.81 4.00 21.89
C PHE A 494 4.02 3.60 20.68
#